data_c510a26ad72265a443721437d0c69dfa
#
_entry.id   c510a26ad72265a443721437d0c69dfa
#
_cell.length_a   1.000
_cell.length_b   1.000
_cell.length_c   1.000
_cell.angle_alpha   90.00
_cell.angle_beta   90.00
_cell.angle_gamma   90.00
#
_symmetry.space_group_name_H-M   'P 1'
#
loop_
_entity.id
_entity.type
_entity.pdbx_description
1 polymer ?
#
loop_
_entity_poly.entity_id
_entity_poly.type
_entity_poly.pdbx_seq_one_letter_code
_entity_poly.pdbx_strand_id
1 'polypeptide(L)'
;EVVIALGMTEPNAGSAVTDLTTKAVEDGDGFRVSGSKVFTSNSPDADIFLVYVRYHEGINGIGSVLMDRSMEGFTLGKPSRYTNGEEWCALYFDNVFIPKENILLGPGGFKKQISGFNAERIGNTARSLSVGEFAFNVAKEHAVTREQFGRKICEFQGIQWKFSDMKI
;
A
#
# COMPACT_ATOMS: atom_id res chain seq x y z
N GLU A 1 -1.29 -9.04 -19.78
CA GLU A 1 -0.82 -8.07 -18.78
C GLU A 1 -0.69 -8.81 -17.45
N VAL A 2 0.41 -8.62 -16.72
CA VAL A 2 0.65 -9.27 -15.42
C VAL A 2 0.46 -8.22 -14.34
N VAL A 3 -0.40 -8.49 -13.36
CA VAL A 3 -0.65 -7.61 -12.21
C VAL A 3 0.18 -8.08 -11.02
N ILE A 4 0.95 -7.16 -10.43
CA ILE A 4 1.77 -7.43 -9.24
C ILE A 4 1.20 -6.67 -8.04
N ALA A 5 0.90 -7.37 -6.96
CA ALA A 5 0.49 -6.77 -5.68
C ALA A 5 1.63 -6.81 -4.64
N LEU A 6 1.62 -5.81 -3.73
CA LEU A 6 2.65 -5.67 -2.70
C LEU A 6 2.11 -6.09 -1.33
N GLY A 7 2.63 -7.18 -0.78
CA GLY A 7 2.32 -7.67 0.57
C GLY A 7 3.40 -7.26 1.58
N MET A 8 3.21 -6.13 2.28
CA MET A 8 4.16 -5.62 3.26
C MET A 8 3.57 -5.59 4.67
N THR A 9 2.40 -4.99 4.83
CA THR A 9 1.75 -4.73 6.12
C THR A 9 1.22 -6.01 6.75
N GLU A 10 1.42 -6.15 8.06
CA GLU A 10 0.83 -7.22 8.88
C GLU A 10 -0.10 -6.64 9.94
N PRO A 11 -0.97 -7.45 10.58
CA PRO A 11 -1.87 -6.96 11.63
C PRO A 11 -1.17 -6.18 12.74
N ASN A 12 0.06 -6.60 13.09
CA ASN A 12 0.86 -5.99 14.16
C ASN A 12 2.09 -5.22 13.65
N ALA A 13 2.27 -5.07 12.34
CA ALA A 13 3.39 -4.37 11.73
C ALA A 13 2.90 -3.46 10.58
N GLY A 14 2.42 -2.28 10.94
CA GLY A 14 2.03 -1.21 10.03
C GLY A 14 3.16 -0.19 9.85
N SER A 15 3.13 0.92 10.60
CA SER A 15 4.20 1.92 10.55
C SER A 15 5.56 1.34 10.97
N ALA A 16 5.57 0.46 11.96
CA ALA A 16 6.76 -0.31 12.35
C ALA A 16 6.92 -1.56 11.45
N VAL A 17 7.10 -1.35 10.15
CA VAL A 17 7.22 -2.44 9.17
C VAL A 17 8.39 -3.39 9.47
N THR A 18 9.39 -2.93 10.22
CA THR A 18 10.51 -3.75 10.69
C THR A 18 10.11 -4.81 11.70
N ASP A 19 8.91 -4.74 12.26
CA ASP A 19 8.39 -5.72 13.23
C ASP A 19 7.61 -6.86 12.54
N LEU A 20 7.64 -6.94 11.21
CA LEU A 20 7.00 -8.01 10.46
C LEU A 20 7.44 -9.39 10.93
N THR A 21 6.49 -10.32 10.98
CA THR A 21 6.64 -11.67 11.53
C THR A 21 6.53 -12.79 10.48
N THR A 22 6.12 -12.49 9.24
CA THR A 22 6.10 -13.46 8.15
C THR A 22 7.51 -14.01 7.93
N LYS A 23 7.72 -15.29 8.27
CA LYS A 23 9.05 -15.93 8.29
C LYS A 23 9.32 -16.64 6.97
N ALA A 24 10.61 -16.63 6.57
CA ALA A 24 11.17 -17.47 5.52
C ALA A 24 12.26 -18.36 6.14
N VAL A 25 12.03 -19.66 6.17
CA VAL A 25 12.94 -20.67 6.73
C VAL A 25 13.56 -21.47 5.60
N GLU A 26 14.87 -21.65 5.60
CA GLU A 26 15.56 -22.44 4.57
C GLU A 26 15.01 -23.86 4.48
N ASP A 27 14.79 -24.31 3.25
CA ASP A 27 14.33 -25.67 2.93
C ASP A 27 14.91 -26.11 1.57
N GLY A 28 15.99 -26.87 1.61
CA GLY A 28 16.66 -27.37 0.41
C GLY A 28 17.12 -26.23 -0.52
N ASP A 29 16.58 -26.23 -1.74
CA ASP A 29 16.91 -25.21 -2.75
C ASP A 29 16.04 -23.95 -2.70
N GLY A 30 15.40 -23.68 -1.55
CA GLY A 30 14.52 -22.53 -1.39
C GLY A 30 14.25 -22.20 0.06
N PHE A 31 13.06 -21.64 0.26
CA PHE A 31 12.56 -21.25 1.59
C PHE A 31 11.11 -21.65 1.76
N ARG A 32 10.71 -21.98 2.97
CA ARG A 32 9.31 -22.09 3.39
C ARG A 32 8.86 -20.81 4.05
N VAL A 33 7.78 -20.25 3.51
CA VAL A 33 7.22 -18.99 4.01
C VAL A 33 5.91 -19.25 4.74
N SER A 34 5.82 -18.76 5.98
CA SER A 34 4.61 -18.82 6.81
C SER A 34 4.32 -17.47 7.45
N GLY A 35 3.05 -17.07 7.47
CA GLY A 35 2.60 -15.80 8.01
C GLY A 35 1.38 -15.23 7.29
N SER A 36 1.16 -13.93 7.44
CA SER A 36 0.04 -13.25 6.77
C SER A 36 0.36 -11.80 6.46
N LYS A 37 -0.33 -11.24 5.47
CA LYS A 37 -0.32 -9.81 5.14
C LYS A 37 -1.74 -9.28 5.08
N VAL A 38 -1.90 -7.97 5.32
CA VAL A 38 -3.19 -7.28 5.25
C VAL A 38 -3.08 -6.03 4.39
N PHE A 39 -4.22 -5.53 3.94
CA PHE A 39 -4.31 -4.32 3.12
C PHE A 39 -3.51 -4.40 1.81
N THR A 40 -3.44 -5.58 1.22
CA THR A 40 -2.75 -5.76 -0.07
C THR A 40 -3.67 -5.31 -1.21
N SER A 41 -3.49 -4.06 -1.64
CA SER A 41 -4.27 -3.45 -2.73
C SER A 41 -4.08 -4.24 -4.03
N ASN A 42 -5.14 -4.28 -4.85
CA ASN A 42 -5.20 -4.99 -6.14
C ASN A 42 -4.98 -6.51 -6.05
N SER A 43 -4.93 -7.07 -4.84
CA SER A 43 -4.71 -8.51 -4.66
C SER A 43 -5.80 -9.43 -5.25
N PRO A 44 -7.08 -9.02 -5.37
CA PRO A 44 -8.08 -9.83 -6.07
C PRO A 44 -7.69 -10.15 -7.53
N ASP A 45 -7.04 -9.20 -8.22
CA ASP A 45 -6.69 -9.28 -9.64
C ASP A 45 -5.20 -9.60 -9.87
N ALA A 46 -4.40 -9.69 -8.80
CA ALA A 46 -2.96 -9.91 -8.91
C ALA A 46 -2.62 -11.36 -9.29
N ASP A 47 -1.66 -11.51 -10.21
CA ASP A 47 -1.07 -12.78 -10.60
C ASP A 47 0.14 -13.11 -9.72
N ILE A 48 0.94 -12.09 -9.40
CA ILE A 48 2.19 -12.19 -8.65
C ILE A 48 2.13 -11.28 -7.42
N PHE A 49 2.72 -11.75 -6.33
CA PHE A 49 2.81 -11.01 -5.07
C PHE A 49 4.26 -10.80 -4.68
N LEU A 50 4.67 -9.55 -4.54
CA LEU A 50 5.93 -9.19 -3.89
C LEU A 50 5.69 -9.16 -2.39
N VAL A 51 6.25 -10.11 -1.65
CA VAL A 51 6.00 -10.29 -0.22
C VAL A 51 7.26 -10.04 0.59
N TYR A 52 7.16 -9.14 1.58
CA TYR A 52 8.22 -8.92 2.57
C TYR A 52 8.23 -10.06 3.58
N VAL A 53 9.42 -10.61 3.80
CA VAL A 53 9.64 -11.74 4.70
C VAL A 53 10.82 -11.49 5.65
N ARG A 54 10.85 -12.24 6.75
CA ARG A 54 11.94 -12.26 7.70
C ARG A 54 12.68 -13.58 7.61
N TYR A 55 13.96 -13.52 7.25
CA TYR A 55 14.88 -14.65 7.20
C TYR A 55 15.53 -14.93 8.57
N HIS A 56 15.86 -13.87 9.33
CA HIS A 56 16.41 -13.95 10.69
C HIS A 56 16.11 -12.67 11.49
N GLU A 57 16.46 -12.67 12.76
CA GLU A 57 16.20 -11.53 13.65
C GLU A 57 16.92 -10.24 13.21
N GLY A 58 16.35 -9.11 13.60
CA GLY A 58 16.83 -7.76 13.27
C GLY A 58 16.47 -7.29 11.87
N ILE A 59 16.76 -6.01 11.60
CA ILE A 59 16.41 -5.34 10.33
C ILE A 59 17.15 -5.97 9.13
N ASN A 60 18.35 -6.48 9.35
CA ASN A 60 19.14 -7.15 8.31
C ASN A 60 18.58 -8.54 7.93
N GLY A 61 17.65 -9.08 8.72
CA GLY A 61 16.93 -10.30 8.39
C GLY A 61 15.78 -10.09 7.43
N ILE A 62 15.43 -8.85 7.08
CA ILE A 62 14.29 -8.56 6.22
C ILE A 62 14.73 -8.52 4.75
N GLY A 63 13.94 -9.20 3.91
CA GLY A 63 14.05 -9.17 2.47
C GLY A 63 12.69 -9.35 1.83
N SER A 64 12.66 -9.83 0.59
CA SER A 64 11.41 -10.05 -0.13
C SER A 64 11.50 -11.16 -1.15
N VAL A 65 10.35 -11.77 -1.40
CA VAL A 65 10.16 -12.87 -2.35
C VAL A 65 9.04 -12.55 -3.33
N LEU A 66 9.05 -13.24 -4.46
CA LEU A 66 7.95 -13.24 -5.42
C LEU A 66 7.16 -14.53 -5.26
N MET A 67 5.86 -14.42 -5.11
CA MET A 67 4.93 -15.53 -5.01
C MET A 67 3.95 -15.50 -6.16
N ASP A 68 3.74 -16.63 -6.80
CA ASP A 68 2.66 -16.82 -7.76
C ASP A 68 1.37 -17.18 -7.02
N ARG A 69 0.24 -16.71 -7.55
CA ARG A 69 -1.08 -16.96 -6.97
C ARG A 69 -1.43 -18.44 -6.82
N SER A 70 -0.85 -19.28 -7.66
CA SER A 70 -1.11 -20.74 -7.70
C SER A 70 -0.26 -21.55 -6.75
N MET A 71 0.70 -20.96 -6.05
CA MET A 71 1.60 -21.70 -5.14
C MET A 71 0.81 -22.39 -4.03
N GLU A 72 1.14 -23.65 -3.77
CA GLU A 72 0.53 -24.44 -2.69
C GLU A 72 0.79 -23.78 -1.33
N GLY A 73 -0.25 -23.70 -0.49
CA GLY A 73 -0.22 -23.03 0.82
C GLY A 73 -0.45 -21.52 0.78
N PHE A 74 -0.55 -20.89 -0.41
CA PHE A 74 -0.93 -19.50 -0.54
C PHE A 74 -2.45 -19.37 -0.71
N THR A 75 -3.07 -18.53 0.12
CA THR A 75 -4.51 -18.25 0.03
C THR A 75 -4.81 -16.76 0.19
N LEU A 76 -5.83 -16.29 -0.54
CA LEU A 76 -6.40 -14.96 -0.41
C LEU A 76 -7.61 -15.00 0.53
N GLY A 77 -7.67 -14.01 1.42
CA GLY A 77 -8.89 -13.75 2.20
C GLY A 77 -10.01 -13.19 1.33
N LYS A 78 -11.18 -12.97 1.95
CA LYS A 78 -12.31 -12.32 1.26
C LYS A 78 -11.92 -10.88 0.86
N PRO A 79 -12.30 -10.44 -0.35
CA PRO A 79 -12.11 -9.06 -0.75
C PRO A 79 -12.83 -8.08 0.17
N SER A 80 -12.15 -6.99 0.49
CA SER A 80 -12.66 -5.83 1.20
C SER A 80 -12.37 -4.58 0.37
N ARG A 81 -13.08 -3.48 0.66
CA ARG A 81 -12.91 -2.22 -0.09
C ARG A 81 -12.46 -1.09 0.81
N TYR A 82 -11.58 -0.26 0.29
CA TYR A 82 -11.30 1.06 0.84
C TYR A 82 -12.45 2.04 0.53
N THR A 83 -12.44 3.19 1.18
CA THR A 83 -13.43 4.26 0.93
C THR A 83 -13.40 4.81 -0.50
N ASN A 84 -12.27 4.69 -1.20
CA ASN A 84 -12.10 5.07 -2.60
C ASN A 84 -12.59 4.00 -3.60
N GLY A 85 -13.05 2.84 -3.11
CA GLY A 85 -13.55 1.74 -3.94
C GLY A 85 -12.51 0.70 -4.36
N GLU A 86 -11.21 0.94 -4.14
CA GLU A 86 -10.16 -0.07 -4.40
C GLU A 86 -10.37 -1.30 -3.52
N GLU A 87 -10.13 -2.47 -4.10
CA GLU A 87 -10.24 -3.75 -3.39
C GLU A 87 -8.87 -4.22 -2.87
N TRP A 88 -8.92 -4.91 -1.75
CA TRP A 88 -7.78 -5.57 -1.14
C TRP A 88 -8.18 -6.88 -0.47
N CYS A 89 -7.24 -7.81 -0.36
CA CYS A 89 -7.38 -9.03 0.44
C CYS A 89 -6.30 -9.11 1.52
N ALA A 90 -6.59 -9.86 2.57
CA ALA A 90 -5.54 -10.43 3.40
C ALA A 90 -4.88 -11.59 2.63
N LEU A 91 -3.58 -11.76 2.81
CA LEU A 91 -2.81 -12.87 2.26
C LEU A 91 -2.44 -13.80 3.41
N TYR A 92 -2.55 -15.10 3.19
CA TYR A 92 -2.18 -16.13 4.16
C TYR A 92 -1.17 -17.09 3.52
N PHE A 93 -0.13 -17.39 4.26
CA PHE A 93 0.95 -18.27 3.84
C PHE A 93 1.08 -19.41 4.85
N ASP A 94 0.78 -20.61 4.39
CA ASP A 94 0.93 -21.85 5.16
C ASP A 94 2.04 -22.68 4.51
N ASN A 95 3.26 -22.47 4.99
CA ASN A 95 4.41 -23.25 4.57
C ASN A 95 4.67 -23.23 3.03
N VAL A 96 4.44 -22.08 2.38
CA VAL A 96 4.59 -21.89 0.93
C VAL A 96 6.05 -22.08 0.53
N PHE A 97 6.34 -22.98 -0.41
CA PHE A 97 7.71 -23.17 -0.91
C PHE A 97 8.05 -22.08 -1.94
N ILE A 98 9.16 -21.39 -1.69
CA ILE A 98 9.70 -20.33 -2.55
C ILE A 98 11.06 -20.80 -3.09
N PRO A 99 11.19 -21.10 -4.38
CA PRO A 99 12.46 -21.46 -4.98
C PRO A 99 13.43 -20.27 -5.00
N LYS A 100 14.73 -20.54 -5.09
CA LYS A 100 15.79 -19.48 -5.03
C LYS A 100 15.63 -18.40 -6.08
N GLU A 101 15.17 -18.72 -7.28
CA GLU A 101 14.92 -17.79 -8.36
C GLU A 101 13.80 -16.76 -8.06
N ASN A 102 12.93 -17.07 -7.12
CA ASN A 102 11.84 -16.17 -6.68
C ASN A 102 12.25 -15.28 -5.50
N ILE A 103 13.49 -15.34 -5.03
CA ILE A 103 14.02 -14.42 -4.03
C ILE A 103 14.38 -13.12 -4.75
N LEU A 104 13.60 -12.06 -4.51
CA LEU A 104 13.91 -10.75 -5.07
C LEU A 104 15.04 -10.08 -4.32
N LEU A 105 14.95 -10.08 -2.99
CA LEU A 105 16.00 -9.56 -2.10
C LEU A 105 16.17 -10.52 -0.91
N GLY A 106 17.37 -11.06 -0.76
CA GLY A 106 17.76 -11.86 0.38
C GLY A 106 17.93 -11.03 1.65
N PRO A 107 18.47 -11.64 2.73
CA PRO A 107 18.82 -10.93 3.96
C PRO A 107 19.68 -9.69 3.69
N GLY A 108 19.42 -8.58 4.39
CA GLY A 108 20.08 -7.29 4.16
C GLY A 108 19.47 -6.44 3.03
N GLY A 109 18.53 -6.97 2.28
CA GLY A 109 17.90 -6.27 1.14
C GLY A 109 16.93 -5.15 1.51
N PHE A 110 16.49 -5.06 2.76
CA PHE A 110 15.48 -4.13 3.22
C PHE A 110 15.78 -2.66 2.88
N LYS A 111 17.02 -2.20 3.15
CA LYS A 111 17.42 -0.81 2.85
C LYS A 111 17.30 -0.48 1.36
N LYS A 112 17.72 -1.40 0.50
CA LYS A 112 17.60 -1.24 -0.97
C LYS A 112 16.14 -1.15 -1.39
N GLN A 113 15.29 -1.99 -0.82
CA GLN A 113 13.86 -2.01 -1.12
C GLN A 113 13.15 -0.73 -0.68
N ILE A 114 13.42 -0.25 0.54
CA ILE A 114 12.83 1.00 1.05
C ILE A 114 13.29 2.22 0.24
N SER A 115 14.51 2.23 -0.30
CA SER A 115 14.97 3.30 -1.19
C SER A 115 14.14 3.41 -2.48
N GLY A 116 13.61 2.30 -2.97
CA GLY A 116 12.69 2.26 -4.12
C GLY A 116 11.34 3.00 -3.88
N PHE A 117 10.93 3.13 -2.62
CA PHE A 117 9.69 3.87 -2.26
C PHE A 117 9.77 5.39 -2.45
N ASN A 118 10.92 5.95 -2.81
CA ASN A 118 11.00 7.39 -3.06
C ASN A 118 10.12 7.81 -4.24
N ALA A 119 10.08 7.02 -5.31
CA ALA A 119 9.18 7.25 -6.44
C ALA A 119 7.69 7.17 -6.01
N GLU A 120 7.36 6.17 -5.19
CA GLU A 120 6.02 5.99 -4.63
C GLU A 120 5.58 7.18 -3.76
N ARG A 121 6.48 7.69 -2.89
CA ARG A 121 6.21 8.88 -2.06
C ARG A 121 5.93 10.12 -2.90
N ILE A 122 6.70 10.33 -3.98
CA ILE A 122 6.46 11.44 -4.92
C ILE A 122 5.11 11.27 -5.62
N GLY A 123 4.80 10.05 -6.08
CA GLY A 123 3.52 9.72 -6.70
C GLY A 123 2.34 9.97 -5.77
N ASN A 124 2.43 9.57 -4.51
CA ASN A 124 1.39 9.80 -3.51
C ASN A 124 1.21 11.30 -3.19
N THR A 125 2.30 12.06 -3.15
CA THR A 125 2.25 13.53 -2.97
C THR A 125 1.54 14.19 -4.15
N ALA A 126 1.89 13.83 -5.38
CA ALA A 126 1.25 14.37 -6.59
C ALA A 126 -0.24 14.03 -6.63
N ARG A 127 -0.61 12.79 -6.28
CA ARG A 127 -2.01 12.35 -6.18
C ARG A 127 -2.79 13.15 -5.15
N SER A 128 -2.22 13.35 -3.96
CA SER A 128 -2.85 14.15 -2.89
C SER A 128 -3.07 15.59 -3.31
N LEU A 129 -2.09 16.20 -3.99
CA LEU A 129 -2.20 17.56 -4.52
C LEU A 129 -3.31 17.67 -5.56
N SER A 130 -3.38 16.73 -6.50
CA SER A 130 -4.41 16.70 -7.55
C SER A 130 -5.83 16.57 -6.97
N VAL A 131 -6.02 15.72 -5.95
CA VAL A 131 -7.31 15.59 -5.24
C VAL A 131 -7.66 16.89 -4.52
N GLY A 132 -6.69 17.53 -3.87
CA GLY A 132 -6.87 18.82 -3.21
C GLY A 132 -7.28 19.93 -4.19
N GLU A 133 -6.62 20.01 -5.34
CA GLU A 133 -6.94 20.98 -6.39
C GLU A 133 -8.34 20.75 -6.99
N PHE A 134 -8.71 19.50 -7.24
CA PHE A 134 -10.06 19.15 -7.69
C PHE A 134 -11.11 19.61 -6.67
N ALA A 135 -10.95 19.27 -5.40
CA ALA A 135 -11.88 19.65 -4.33
C ALA A 135 -11.98 21.18 -4.18
N PHE A 136 -10.85 21.89 -4.27
CA PHE A 136 -10.81 23.36 -4.23
C PHE A 136 -11.63 23.96 -5.39
N ASN A 137 -11.46 23.47 -6.62
CA ASN A 137 -12.18 24.00 -7.78
C ASN A 137 -13.69 23.75 -7.68
N VAL A 138 -14.12 22.55 -7.24
CA VAL A 138 -15.54 22.25 -7.01
C VAL A 138 -16.14 23.17 -5.92
N ALA A 139 -15.43 23.34 -4.82
CA ALA A 139 -15.87 24.22 -3.72
C ALA A 139 -15.95 25.69 -4.17
N LYS A 140 -14.98 26.17 -4.96
CA LYS A 140 -14.95 27.54 -5.53
C LYS A 140 -16.15 27.77 -6.43
N GLU A 141 -16.42 26.83 -7.36
CA GLU A 141 -17.57 26.92 -8.26
C GLU A 141 -18.89 26.98 -7.49
N HIS A 142 -19.04 26.16 -6.46
CA HIS A 142 -20.20 26.21 -5.57
C HIS A 142 -20.29 27.56 -4.84
N ALA A 143 -19.20 28.09 -4.33
CA ALA A 143 -19.20 29.33 -3.54
C ALA A 143 -19.59 30.55 -4.36
N VAL A 144 -19.28 30.60 -5.66
CA VAL A 144 -19.65 31.73 -6.55
C VAL A 144 -21.06 31.58 -7.13
N THR A 145 -21.70 30.44 -6.98
CA THR A 145 -23.06 30.18 -7.49
C THR A 145 -24.11 30.17 -6.40
N ARG A 146 -23.80 29.57 -5.24
CA ARG A 146 -24.73 29.45 -4.10
C ARG A 146 -25.02 30.77 -3.44
N GLU A 147 -26.32 31.05 -3.21
CA GLU A 147 -26.79 32.24 -2.49
C GLU A 147 -27.36 31.88 -1.10
N GLN A 148 -27.05 32.70 -0.12
CA GLN A 148 -27.65 32.70 1.21
C GLN A 148 -27.70 34.14 1.74
N PHE A 149 -28.75 34.47 2.47
CA PHE A 149 -28.96 35.83 3.01
C PHE A 149 -28.91 36.92 1.91
N GLY A 150 -29.42 36.62 0.71
CA GLY A 150 -29.52 37.54 -0.43
C GLY A 150 -28.21 37.85 -1.16
N ARG A 151 -27.13 37.07 -0.93
CA ARG A 151 -25.84 37.26 -1.62
C ARG A 151 -25.11 35.92 -1.81
N LYS A 152 -24.11 35.90 -2.69
CA LYS A 152 -23.26 34.74 -2.91
C LYS A 152 -22.48 34.37 -1.66
N ILE A 153 -22.30 33.05 -1.39
CA ILE A 153 -21.59 32.65 -0.19
C ILE A 153 -20.09 32.99 -0.23
N CYS A 154 -19.51 33.17 -1.42
CA CYS A 154 -18.12 33.68 -1.57
C CYS A 154 -17.93 35.12 -1.06
N GLU A 155 -19.02 35.90 -0.85
CA GLU A 155 -18.95 37.23 -0.29
C GLU A 155 -18.83 37.28 1.24
N PHE A 156 -18.97 36.11 1.89
CA PHE A 156 -18.79 36.01 3.34
C PHE A 156 -17.32 35.79 3.67
N GLN A 157 -16.76 36.66 4.51
CA GLN A 157 -15.34 36.66 4.88
C GLN A 157 -14.86 35.31 5.44
N GLY A 158 -15.71 34.65 6.25
CA GLY A 158 -15.37 33.30 6.76
C GLY A 158 -15.17 32.23 5.69
N ILE A 159 -15.83 32.40 4.53
CA ILE A 159 -15.62 31.51 3.35
C ILE A 159 -14.35 31.92 2.61
N GLN A 160 -14.10 33.24 2.45
CA GLN A 160 -12.91 33.76 1.78
C GLN A 160 -11.63 33.29 2.48
N TRP A 161 -11.59 33.32 3.81
CA TRP A 161 -10.44 32.86 4.60
C TRP A 161 -10.15 31.39 4.33
N LYS A 162 -11.16 30.52 4.30
CA LYS A 162 -10.98 29.09 3.97
C LYS A 162 -10.35 28.88 2.59
N PHE A 163 -10.79 29.63 1.58
CA PHE A 163 -10.19 29.56 0.25
C PHE A 163 -8.76 30.09 0.22
N SER A 164 -8.48 31.13 1.00
CA SER A 164 -7.12 31.66 1.15
C SER A 164 -6.18 30.64 1.75
N ASP A 165 -6.57 30.02 2.86
CA ASP A 165 -5.77 29.00 3.56
C ASP A 165 -5.52 27.75 2.68
N MET A 166 -6.51 27.33 1.88
CA MET A 166 -6.35 26.21 0.97
C MET A 166 -5.43 26.49 -0.23
N LYS A 167 -5.17 27.78 -0.55
CA LYS A 167 -4.38 28.17 -1.73
C LYS A 167 -2.91 28.42 -1.40
N ILE A 168 -2.56 28.62 -0.14
CA ILE A 168 -1.18 28.78 0.34
C ILE A 168 -0.45 27.45 0.35
#